data_a2eaa9ada6bfa48fc04dda35b2ad0adc
#
_entry.id   a2eaa9ada6bfa48fc04dda35b2ad0adc
#
_cell.length_a   1.000
_cell.length_b   1.000
_cell.length_c   1.000
_cell.angle_alpha   90.00
_cell.angle_beta   90.00
_cell.angle_gamma   90.00
#
_symmetry.space_group_name_H-M   'P 1'
#
loop_
_entity.id
_entity.type
_entity.pdbx_description
1 polymer ?
#
loop_
_entity_poly.entity_id
_entity_poly.type
_entity_poly.pdbx_seq_one_letter_code
_entity_poly.pdbx_strand_id
1 'polypeptide(L)'
;MNALFIGRFQPFHKGHLKVLQNTSIKYDKIIIGIGSSQYSHTRDNPFTADERKIMVQMSLRKVGISNFKIILIPDIHNPPKWVDHVLTIFTDFDIVITNSKLTKSLFSKKGYSVENTPFYEKKHFSGKEIRRRMIKGERWEHLVPEEVLKVIKEINGEQRVIDIK
;
A
#
# COMPACT_ATOMS: atom_id res chain seq x y z
N MET A 1 -11.28 -0.58 18.13
CA MET A 1 -11.11 -1.58 17.04
C MET A 1 -9.93 -1.20 16.17
N ASN A 2 -9.15 -2.20 15.75
CA ASN A 2 -8.00 -2.04 14.87
C ASN A 2 -8.35 -2.44 13.43
N ALA A 3 -7.88 -1.68 12.46
CA ALA A 3 -8.15 -1.92 11.04
C ALA A 3 -6.89 -2.37 10.31
N LEU A 4 -7.01 -3.39 9.46
CA LEU A 4 -5.95 -3.85 8.57
C LEU A 4 -6.16 -3.28 7.17
N PHE A 5 -5.14 -2.65 6.62
CA PHE A 5 -5.10 -2.18 5.23
C PHE A 5 -3.87 -2.72 4.53
N ILE A 6 -4.06 -3.50 3.48
CA ILE A 6 -2.96 -4.13 2.73
C ILE A 6 -2.85 -3.51 1.35
N GLY A 7 -1.64 -3.18 0.97
CA GLY A 7 -1.32 -2.67 -0.36
C GLY A 7 0.11 -2.99 -0.75
N ARG A 8 0.41 -2.92 -2.03
CA ARG A 8 1.80 -3.08 -2.51
C ARG A 8 2.59 -1.77 -2.41
N PHE A 9 1.91 -0.63 -2.53
CA PHE A 9 2.52 0.70 -2.44
C PHE A 9 3.71 0.88 -3.40
N GLN A 10 3.45 0.71 -4.67
CA GLN A 10 4.47 0.72 -5.73
C GLN A 10 4.29 1.87 -6.76
N PRO A 11 4.38 3.13 -6.37
CA PRO A 11 4.66 3.67 -5.04
C PRO A 11 3.41 3.94 -4.21
N PHE A 12 3.62 4.33 -2.94
CA PHE A 12 2.58 4.94 -2.13
C PHE A 12 2.12 6.25 -2.77
N HIS A 13 0.81 6.48 -2.84
CA HIS A 13 0.26 7.64 -3.55
C HIS A 13 -0.85 8.33 -2.75
N LYS A 14 -1.33 9.46 -3.27
CA LYS A 14 -2.35 10.28 -2.59
C LYS A 14 -3.67 9.54 -2.36
N GLY A 15 -4.03 8.59 -3.23
CA GLY A 15 -5.20 7.73 -3.01
C GLY A 15 -5.06 6.87 -1.76
N HIS A 16 -3.90 6.25 -1.55
CA HIS A 16 -3.60 5.51 -0.32
C HIS A 16 -3.64 6.42 0.91
N LEU A 17 -3.01 7.60 0.83
CA LEU A 17 -2.99 8.55 1.94
C LEU A 17 -4.40 8.94 2.36
N LYS A 18 -5.28 9.20 1.40
CA LYS A 18 -6.67 9.58 1.67
C LYS A 18 -7.44 8.48 2.40
N VAL A 19 -7.28 7.24 1.96
CA VAL A 19 -7.87 6.08 2.65
C VAL A 19 -7.38 6.02 4.09
N LEU A 20 -6.08 6.14 4.30
CA LEU A 20 -5.48 6.05 5.64
C LEU A 20 -5.86 7.23 6.53
N GLN A 21 -6.02 8.43 6.00
CA GLN A 21 -6.54 9.58 6.75
C GLN A 21 -7.96 9.28 7.26
N ASN A 22 -8.85 8.79 6.41
CA ASN A 22 -10.22 8.44 6.83
C ASN A 22 -10.23 7.28 7.84
N THR A 23 -9.39 6.28 7.64
CA THR A 23 -9.29 5.13 8.54
C THR A 23 -8.74 5.53 9.92
N SER A 24 -7.76 6.44 9.97
CA SER A 24 -7.12 6.86 11.21
C SER A 24 -8.05 7.59 12.18
N ILE A 25 -9.09 8.23 11.66
CA ILE A 25 -10.10 8.91 12.46
C ILE A 25 -11.11 7.91 13.04
N LYS A 26 -11.38 6.84 12.30
CA LYS A 26 -12.44 5.88 12.62
C LYS A 26 -11.99 4.74 13.53
N TYR A 27 -10.72 4.36 13.47
CA TYR A 27 -10.19 3.19 14.18
C TYR A 27 -9.05 3.57 15.13
N ASP A 28 -8.93 2.80 16.22
CA ASP A 28 -7.93 3.06 17.26
C ASP A 28 -6.50 2.93 16.70
N LYS A 29 -6.28 1.94 15.84
CA LYS A 29 -5.00 1.66 15.22
C LYS A 29 -5.18 1.16 13.79
N ILE A 30 -4.28 1.54 12.92
CA ILE A 30 -4.20 1.01 11.55
C ILE A 30 -3.00 0.09 11.45
N ILE A 31 -3.24 -1.14 11.01
CA ILE A 31 -2.18 -2.06 10.63
C ILE A 31 -2.01 -1.97 9.12
N ILE A 32 -0.86 -1.51 8.68
CA ILE A 32 -0.56 -1.32 7.26
C ILE A 32 0.32 -2.47 6.80
N GLY A 33 -0.25 -3.37 6.01
CA GLY A 33 0.47 -4.51 5.44
C GLY A 33 1.08 -4.14 4.08
N ILE A 34 2.41 -4.19 4.00
CA ILE A 34 3.11 -4.03 2.72
C ILE A 34 3.21 -5.39 2.06
N GLY A 35 2.35 -5.60 1.05
CA GLY A 35 2.27 -6.86 0.32
C GLY A 35 3.41 -7.06 -0.66
N SER A 36 3.57 -8.30 -1.13
CA SER A 36 4.66 -8.70 -2.03
C SER A 36 6.01 -8.17 -1.55
N SER A 37 6.27 -8.30 -0.24
CA SER A 37 7.40 -7.63 0.42
C SER A 37 8.76 -8.16 -0.02
N GLN A 38 8.83 -9.38 -0.56
CA GLN A 38 10.05 -9.99 -1.08
C GLN A 38 10.48 -9.45 -2.45
N TYR A 39 9.57 -8.81 -3.18
CA TYR A 39 9.85 -8.35 -4.54
C TYR A 39 10.33 -6.91 -4.61
N SER A 40 11.30 -6.67 -5.49
CA SER A 40 11.79 -5.35 -5.87
C SER A 40 12.46 -5.41 -7.24
N HIS A 41 12.73 -4.25 -7.83
CA HIS A 41 13.45 -4.14 -9.11
C HIS A 41 12.79 -4.92 -10.26
N THR A 42 11.47 -5.10 -10.19
CA THR A 42 10.66 -5.69 -11.26
C THR A 42 9.65 -4.67 -11.77
N ARG A 43 9.06 -4.94 -12.93
CA ARG A 43 8.09 -4.05 -13.58
C ARG A 43 6.91 -3.70 -12.66
N ASP A 44 6.37 -4.67 -11.97
CA ASP A 44 5.20 -4.48 -11.10
C ASP A 44 5.58 -4.10 -9.67
N ASN A 45 6.81 -4.36 -9.27
CA ASN A 45 7.32 -4.10 -7.93
C ASN A 45 8.73 -3.47 -8.00
N PRO A 46 8.86 -2.21 -8.45
CA PRO A 46 10.17 -1.60 -8.60
C PRO A 46 10.85 -1.22 -7.28
N PHE A 47 10.06 -0.95 -6.23
CA PHE A 47 10.58 -0.46 -4.96
C PHE A 47 10.69 -1.56 -3.91
N THR A 48 11.78 -1.53 -3.12
CA THR A 48 11.99 -2.48 -2.02
C THR A 48 10.96 -2.30 -0.91
N ALA A 49 10.82 -3.30 -0.04
CA ALA A 49 9.95 -3.19 1.13
C ALA A 49 10.36 -2.04 2.05
N ASP A 50 11.65 -1.86 2.28
CA ASP A 50 12.17 -0.77 3.13
C ASP A 50 11.90 0.61 2.52
N GLU A 51 12.10 0.78 1.23
CA GLU A 51 11.77 2.01 0.52
C GLU A 51 10.28 2.34 0.66
N ARG A 52 9.40 1.37 0.44
CA ARG A 52 7.96 1.53 0.58
C ARG A 52 7.55 1.85 2.02
N LYS A 53 8.17 1.20 2.99
CA LYS A 53 7.95 1.48 4.41
C LYS A 53 8.27 2.94 4.75
N ILE A 54 9.40 3.45 4.28
CA ILE A 54 9.80 4.85 4.47
C ILE A 54 8.78 5.80 3.82
N MET A 55 8.36 5.52 2.59
CA MET A 55 7.33 6.30 1.89
C MET A 55 6.05 6.43 2.72
N VAL A 56 5.56 5.32 3.25
CA VAL A 56 4.34 5.28 4.08
C VAL A 56 4.55 6.03 5.39
N GLN A 57 5.61 5.72 6.13
CA GLN A 57 5.89 6.33 7.43
C GLN A 57 6.00 7.85 7.34
N MET A 58 6.81 8.35 6.43
CA MET A 58 7.03 9.80 6.29
C MET A 58 5.74 10.52 5.88
N SER A 59 4.99 9.94 4.95
CA SER A 59 3.73 10.52 4.49
C SER A 59 2.68 10.62 5.62
N LEU A 60 2.53 9.56 6.41
CA LEU A 60 1.57 9.54 7.51
C LEU A 60 1.96 10.50 8.63
N ARG A 61 3.23 10.51 9.03
CA ARG A 61 3.74 11.43 10.06
C ARG A 61 3.57 12.88 9.65
N LYS A 62 3.79 13.20 8.37
CA LYS A 62 3.63 14.57 7.85
C LYS A 62 2.20 15.10 8.04
N VAL A 63 1.19 14.25 7.91
CA VAL A 63 -0.21 14.64 8.10
C VAL A 63 -0.71 14.39 9.54
N GLY A 64 0.18 14.10 10.49
CA GLY A 64 -0.15 13.97 11.91
C GLY A 64 -0.74 12.61 12.29
N ILE A 65 -0.65 11.59 11.46
CA ILE A 65 -1.11 10.23 11.80
C ILE A 65 0.02 9.49 12.51
N SER A 66 -0.25 9.03 13.74
CA SER A 66 0.71 8.28 14.56
C SER A 66 0.19 6.92 15.03
N ASN A 67 -1.13 6.69 14.94
CA ASN A 67 -1.78 5.45 15.39
C ASN A 67 -1.70 4.33 14.35
N PHE A 68 -0.51 4.02 13.86
CA PHE A 68 -0.30 2.97 12.87
C PHE A 68 0.87 2.04 13.21
N LYS A 69 0.82 0.85 12.63
CA LYS A 69 1.91 -0.12 12.62
C LYS A 69 2.07 -0.67 11.21
N ILE A 70 3.30 -0.78 10.75
CA ILE A 70 3.60 -1.36 9.42
C ILE A 70 4.11 -2.78 9.61
N ILE A 71 3.55 -3.71 8.84
CA ILE A 71 3.98 -5.10 8.75
C ILE A 71 4.33 -5.46 7.31
N LEU A 72 5.28 -6.37 7.13
CA LEU A 72 5.70 -6.86 5.82
C LEU A 72 5.03 -8.21 5.55
N ILE A 73 4.36 -8.33 4.40
CA ILE A 73 3.63 -9.54 4.02
C ILE A 73 4.22 -10.07 2.71
N PRO A 74 5.04 -11.14 2.76
CA PRO A 74 5.49 -11.81 1.55
C PRO A 74 4.31 -12.47 0.82
N ASP A 75 4.38 -12.52 -0.49
CA ASP A 75 3.43 -13.23 -1.31
C ASP A 75 3.76 -14.73 -1.31
N ILE A 76 2.74 -15.57 -1.15
CA ILE A 76 2.89 -17.04 -1.16
C ILE A 76 2.26 -17.67 -2.40
N HIS A 77 1.68 -16.89 -3.31
CA HIS A 77 1.04 -17.36 -4.55
C HIS A 77 0.02 -18.50 -4.33
N ASN A 78 -0.67 -18.46 -3.19
CA ASN A 78 -1.67 -19.46 -2.82
C ASN A 78 -2.87 -18.75 -2.16
N PRO A 79 -3.82 -18.20 -2.95
CA PRO A 79 -4.94 -17.45 -2.40
C PRO A 79 -5.73 -18.16 -1.30
N PRO A 80 -6.06 -19.47 -1.39
CA PRO A 80 -6.79 -20.17 -0.33
C PRO A 80 -6.07 -20.17 1.02
N LYS A 81 -4.74 -20.11 1.05
CA LYS A 81 -3.94 -20.13 2.27
C LYS A 81 -3.44 -18.74 2.68
N TRP A 82 -3.75 -17.71 1.92
CA TRP A 82 -3.16 -16.40 2.10
C TRP A 82 -3.58 -15.72 3.43
N VAL A 83 -4.84 -15.81 3.82
CA VAL A 83 -5.29 -15.24 5.11
C VAL A 83 -4.59 -15.93 6.28
N ASP A 84 -4.49 -17.25 6.26
CA ASP A 84 -3.77 -17.99 7.31
C ASP A 84 -2.30 -17.54 7.37
N HIS A 85 -1.67 -17.32 6.22
CA HIS A 85 -0.33 -16.76 6.15
C HIS A 85 -0.23 -15.37 6.79
N VAL A 86 -1.17 -14.46 6.48
CA VAL A 86 -1.24 -13.12 7.10
C VAL A 86 -1.34 -13.25 8.63
N LEU A 87 -2.19 -14.17 9.11
CA LEU A 87 -2.40 -14.38 10.54
C LEU A 87 -1.18 -14.97 11.27
N THR A 88 -0.26 -15.62 10.56
CA THR A 88 1.03 -16.01 11.15
C THR A 88 1.94 -14.79 11.40
N ILE A 89 1.73 -13.69 10.69
CA ILE A 89 2.53 -12.48 10.80
C ILE A 89 1.94 -11.53 11.84
N PHE A 90 0.61 -11.33 11.81
CA PHE A 90 -0.06 -10.40 12.70
C PHE A 90 -1.54 -10.76 12.87
N THR A 91 -2.03 -10.68 14.11
CA THR A 91 -3.41 -11.08 14.45
C THR A 91 -4.24 -10.00 15.14
N ASP A 92 -3.61 -8.91 15.62
CA ASP A 92 -4.29 -7.85 16.39
C ASP A 92 -4.98 -6.84 15.47
N PHE A 93 -6.00 -7.32 14.74
CA PHE A 93 -6.93 -6.47 13.98
C PHE A 93 -8.33 -7.09 13.99
N ASP A 94 -9.34 -6.23 13.87
CA ASP A 94 -10.76 -6.61 13.98
C ASP A 94 -11.45 -6.52 12.62
N ILE A 95 -11.02 -5.60 11.75
CA ILE A 95 -11.66 -5.33 10.48
C ILE A 95 -10.62 -5.16 9.37
N VAL A 96 -10.98 -5.51 8.15
CA VAL A 96 -10.14 -5.34 6.96
C VAL A 96 -10.73 -4.27 6.05
N ILE A 97 -9.91 -3.33 5.65
CA ILE A 97 -10.28 -2.23 4.73
C ILE A 97 -9.75 -2.58 3.35
N THR A 98 -10.63 -2.81 2.39
CA THR A 98 -10.23 -3.17 1.02
C THR A 98 -11.35 -2.94 0.01
N ASN A 99 -10.98 -2.64 -1.23
CA ASN A 99 -11.86 -2.66 -2.39
C ASN A 99 -11.60 -3.89 -3.29
N SER A 100 -10.61 -4.71 -2.97
CA SER A 100 -10.31 -5.94 -3.71
C SER A 100 -11.38 -7.00 -3.41
N LYS A 101 -12.08 -7.45 -4.46
CA LYS A 101 -13.08 -8.52 -4.34
C LYS A 101 -12.48 -9.83 -3.81
N LEU A 102 -11.26 -10.16 -4.26
CA LEU A 102 -10.57 -11.35 -3.80
C LEU A 102 -10.22 -11.26 -2.31
N THR A 103 -9.60 -10.17 -1.88
CA THR A 103 -9.24 -9.94 -0.47
C THR A 103 -10.49 -9.98 0.42
N LYS A 104 -11.56 -9.30 0.00
CA LYS A 104 -12.84 -9.33 0.71
C LYS A 104 -13.35 -10.74 0.88
N SER A 105 -13.40 -11.53 -0.20
CA SER A 105 -13.88 -12.91 -0.17
C SER A 105 -13.05 -13.78 0.78
N LEU A 106 -11.73 -13.68 0.71
CA LEU A 106 -10.82 -14.50 1.52
C LEU A 106 -10.94 -14.19 3.01
N PHE A 107 -10.97 -12.92 3.40
CA PHE A 107 -11.14 -12.53 4.81
C PHE A 107 -12.55 -12.82 5.34
N SER A 108 -13.57 -12.56 4.53
CA SER A 108 -14.96 -12.85 4.93
C SER A 108 -15.18 -14.35 5.20
N LYS A 109 -14.58 -15.23 4.41
CA LYS A 109 -14.61 -16.70 4.65
C LYS A 109 -13.97 -17.11 5.97
N LYS A 110 -13.04 -16.31 6.48
CA LYS A 110 -12.41 -16.52 7.79
C LYS A 110 -13.14 -15.82 8.94
N GLY A 111 -14.29 -15.21 8.68
CA GLY A 111 -15.11 -14.56 9.69
C GLY A 111 -14.75 -13.11 9.99
N TYR A 112 -13.85 -12.48 9.24
CA TYR A 112 -13.51 -11.08 9.43
C TYR A 112 -14.53 -10.16 8.78
N SER A 113 -14.85 -9.06 9.46
CA SER A 113 -15.58 -7.96 8.86
C SER A 113 -14.71 -7.24 7.82
N VAL A 114 -15.31 -6.88 6.70
CA VAL A 114 -14.61 -6.18 5.63
C VAL A 114 -15.39 -4.91 5.27
N GLU A 115 -14.68 -3.80 5.22
CA GLU A 115 -15.21 -2.50 4.83
C GLU A 115 -14.57 -2.04 3.52
N ASN A 116 -15.39 -1.52 2.62
CA ASN A 116 -14.90 -0.92 1.39
C ASN A 116 -14.38 0.50 1.66
N THR A 117 -13.37 0.92 0.90
CA THR A 117 -12.92 2.30 0.90
C THR A 117 -13.67 3.09 -0.18
N PRO A 118 -13.91 4.40 0.01
CA PRO A 118 -14.34 5.24 -1.08
C PRO A 118 -13.34 5.19 -2.24
N PHE A 119 -13.84 5.22 -3.47
CA PHE A 119 -12.99 5.34 -4.65
C PHE A 119 -12.51 6.78 -4.81
N TYR A 120 -11.21 7.00 -4.69
CA TYR A 120 -10.58 8.28 -5.00
C TYR A 120 -9.94 8.18 -6.38
N GLU A 121 -10.67 8.58 -7.43
CA GLU A 121 -10.15 8.69 -8.80
C GLU A 121 -9.14 7.57 -9.17
N LYS A 122 -9.54 6.31 -9.04
CA LYS A 122 -8.68 5.13 -9.26
C LYS A 122 -7.94 5.18 -10.61
N LYS A 123 -8.51 5.85 -11.61
CA LYS A 123 -7.90 6.04 -12.92
C LYS A 123 -6.56 6.79 -12.82
N HIS A 124 -6.44 7.75 -11.89
CA HIS A 124 -5.22 8.54 -11.68
C HIS A 124 -4.40 8.01 -10.53
N PHE A 125 -5.05 7.60 -9.44
CA PHE A 125 -4.39 7.13 -8.22
C PHE A 125 -4.23 5.61 -8.21
N SER A 126 -3.32 5.11 -9.03
CA SER A 126 -2.86 3.74 -8.99
C SER A 126 -1.35 3.67 -9.23
N GLY A 127 -0.68 2.72 -8.60
CA GLY A 127 0.75 2.51 -8.82
C GLY A 127 1.05 2.21 -10.28
N LYS A 128 0.20 1.42 -10.94
CA LYS A 128 0.32 1.09 -12.37
C LYS A 128 0.31 2.34 -13.24
N GLU A 129 -0.62 3.27 -13.02
CA GLU A 129 -0.72 4.50 -13.79
C GLU A 129 0.48 5.42 -13.54
N ILE A 130 0.92 5.56 -12.29
CA ILE A 130 2.08 6.36 -11.94
C ILE A 130 3.34 5.82 -12.64
N ARG A 131 3.57 4.51 -12.58
CA ARG A 131 4.71 3.88 -13.26
C ARG A 131 4.63 4.01 -14.78
N ARG A 132 3.44 3.90 -15.35
CA ARG A 132 3.21 4.15 -16.78
C ARG A 132 3.64 5.57 -17.18
N ARG A 133 3.25 6.56 -16.40
CA ARG A 133 3.62 7.98 -16.64
C ARG A 133 5.13 8.18 -16.55
N MET A 134 5.79 7.60 -15.57
CA MET A 134 7.26 7.64 -15.46
C MET A 134 7.92 7.12 -16.75
N ILE A 135 7.48 5.96 -17.23
CA ILE A 135 8.03 5.34 -18.45
C ILE A 135 7.78 6.21 -19.69
N LYS A 136 6.64 6.88 -19.77
CA LYS A 136 6.26 7.72 -20.91
C LYS A 136 6.76 9.16 -20.82
N GLY A 137 7.43 9.53 -19.74
CA GLY A 137 7.86 10.91 -19.52
C GLY A 137 6.69 11.88 -19.26
N GLU A 138 5.55 11.36 -18.84
CA GLU A 138 4.39 12.16 -18.45
C GLU A 138 4.49 12.60 -16.99
N ARG A 139 3.83 13.70 -16.65
CA ARG A 139 3.83 14.22 -15.29
C ARG A 139 3.12 13.27 -14.32
N TRP A 140 3.81 12.89 -13.24
CA TRP A 140 3.31 11.97 -12.21
C TRP A 140 3.48 12.50 -10.78
N GLU A 141 4.35 13.47 -10.57
CA GLU A 141 4.80 13.94 -9.26
C GLU A 141 3.65 14.43 -8.39
N HIS A 142 2.64 15.04 -9.00
CA HIS A 142 1.44 15.54 -8.31
C HIS A 142 0.52 14.43 -7.78
N LEU A 143 0.74 13.17 -8.16
CA LEU A 143 -0.07 12.02 -7.75
C LEU A 143 0.41 11.38 -6.45
N VAL A 144 1.61 11.73 -6.00
CA VAL A 144 2.20 11.20 -4.77
C VAL A 144 2.39 12.30 -3.72
N PRO A 145 2.40 11.94 -2.42
CA PRO A 145 2.79 12.88 -1.38
C PRO A 145 4.22 13.41 -1.61
N GLU A 146 4.50 14.61 -1.14
CA GLU A 146 5.82 15.23 -1.29
C GLU A 146 6.94 14.38 -0.68
N GLU A 147 6.66 13.71 0.44
CA GLU A 147 7.60 12.80 1.10
C GLU A 147 7.96 11.61 0.22
N VAL A 148 6.99 11.07 -0.52
CA VAL A 148 7.23 9.98 -1.48
C VAL A 148 8.08 10.49 -2.65
N LEU A 149 7.79 11.68 -3.15
CA LEU A 149 8.59 12.30 -4.21
C LEU A 149 10.06 12.44 -3.79
N LYS A 150 10.31 12.89 -2.56
CA LYS A 150 11.67 12.99 -2.00
C LYS A 150 12.37 11.64 -1.99
N VAL A 151 11.72 10.60 -1.50
CA VAL A 151 12.29 9.23 -1.46
C VAL A 151 12.62 8.76 -2.89
N ILE A 152 11.69 8.91 -3.82
CA ILE A 152 11.89 8.47 -5.22
C ILE A 152 13.07 9.20 -5.85
N LYS A 153 13.24 10.48 -5.59
CA LYS A 153 14.40 11.27 -6.08
C LYS A 153 15.71 10.79 -5.45
N GLU A 154 15.73 10.58 -4.13
CA GLU A 154 16.94 10.12 -3.42
C GLU A 154 17.46 8.77 -3.91
N ILE A 155 16.55 7.83 -4.21
CA ILE A 155 16.91 6.48 -4.68
C ILE A 155 17.04 6.40 -6.21
N ASN A 156 16.88 7.50 -6.94
CA ASN A 156 16.80 7.53 -8.40
C ASN A 156 15.71 6.57 -8.94
N GLY A 157 14.56 6.56 -8.26
CA GLY A 157 13.50 5.56 -8.46
C GLY A 157 12.80 5.69 -9.79
N GLU A 158 12.61 6.89 -10.34
CA GLU A 158 12.01 7.09 -11.65
C GLU A 158 12.85 6.43 -12.74
N GLN A 159 14.18 6.66 -12.71
CA GLN A 159 15.09 6.04 -13.67
C GLN A 159 15.10 4.53 -13.54
N ARG A 160 15.02 4.01 -12.30
CA ARG A 160 14.88 2.57 -12.06
C ARG A 160 13.63 2.01 -12.76
N VAL A 161 12.48 2.67 -12.63
CA VAL A 161 11.23 2.26 -13.28
C VAL A 161 11.35 2.27 -14.80
N ILE A 162 12.01 3.29 -15.36
CA ILE A 162 12.25 3.40 -16.81
C ILE A 162 13.16 2.28 -17.31
N ASP A 163 14.20 1.94 -16.58
CA ASP A 163 15.23 0.95 -16.98
C ASP A 163 14.78 -0.51 -16.83
N ILE A 164 13.77 -0.79 -16.00
CA ILE A 164 13.24 -2.14 -15.81
C ILE A 164 12.44 -2.57 -17.05
N LYS A 165 12.87 -3.66 -17.65
CA LYS A 165 12.22 -4.27 -18.82
C LYS A 165 11.27 -5.40 -18.44
#